data_cb139e896f99d906865fcfd48d04789d
#
_entry.id   cb139e896f99d906865fcfd48d04789d
#
_cell.length_a   1.000
_cell.length_b   1.000
_cell.length_c   1.000
_cell.angle_alpha   90.00
_cell.angle_beta   90.00
_cell.angle_gamma   90.00
#
_symmetry.space_group_name_H-M   'P 1'
#
loop_
_entity.id
_entity.type
_entity.pdbx_description
1 polymer ?
#
loop_
_entity_poly.entity_id
_entity_poly.type
_entity_poly.pdbx_seq_one_letter_code
_entity_poly.pdbx_strand_id
1 'polypeptide(L)'
;MDIRFLLNGEPVALTEVDATKTLLDWLRIDNQLTGTKEGCNEGDCGACTVIIIDKEKAIKPLNSCILFLPQLDGKAVRTVEGIKNHKIQEKMVEFHGSQCGFCTPGFITSMVAASINGDKDHETTLAGNLCRCTGYEPIIKSARAAENEKKPSWVEEDFQKLAELRKSESKKLPKSKKELAEILQSKPNTQLIAGATDVGLWVTKEFQKFTNIAFLNQVSDFCNIEELQDAWQIGAGVSIEKLRKWAFVEAPSFAELLTRYGSTQVRNAATLGGNIANGSPIGDSAPALIAMETELILRSAKGQRTIKLENFFLDYKKQDLREGEFLEYLIIPKTNMATKCYKISKRFDQDISSVCGCFNIILDDGLLKKCVIAFGGMAGIP
;
A
#
# COMPACT_ATOMS: atom_id res chain seq x y z
N MET A 1 -5.05 23.24 3.87
CA MET A 1 -4.35 22.31 4.75
C MET A 1 -2.87 22.53 4.58
N ASP A 2 -2.10 22.62 5.67
CA ASP A 2 -0.66 22.88 5.59
C ASP A 2 0.09 21.57 5.73
N ILE A 3 1.12 21.37 4.93
CA ILE A 3 1.96 20.18 4.95
C ILE A 3 3.43 20.56 4.76
N ARG A 4 4.32 19.71 5.28
CA ARG A 4 5.76 19.88 5.15
C ARG A 4 6.41 18.53 4.83
N PHE A 5 7.24 18.52 3.81
CA PHE A 5 7.95 17.32 3.36
C PHE A 5 9.28 17.68 2.69
N LEU A 6 10.09 16.72 2.36
CA LEU A 6 11.29 16.93 1.53
C LEU A 6 11.01 16.52 0.09
N LEU A 7 11.44 17.32 -0.88
CA LEU A 7 11.44 16.97 -2.30
C LEU A 7 12.86 16.98 -2.81
N ASN A 8 13.36 15.83 -3.23
CA ASN A 8 14.73 15.67 -3.75
C ASN A 8 15.81 16.23 -2.81
N GLY A 9 15.58 16.13 -1.49
CA GLY A 9 16.48 16.60 -0.46
C GLY A 9 16.24 18.04 0.00
N GLU A 10 15.34 18.78 -0.61
CA GLU A 10 15.03 20.16 -0.25
C GLU A 10 13.69 20.24 0.53
N PRO A 11 13.60 21.07 1.59
CA PRO A 11 12.39 21.22 2.36
C PRO A 11 11.32 21.99 1.56
N VAL A 12 10.09 21.47 1.59
CA VAL A 12 8.91 22.06 0.99
C VAL A 12 7.86 22.31 2.06
N ALA A 13 7.29 23.50 2.07
CA ALA A 13 6.15 23.87 2.91
C ALA A 13 5.03 24.39 2.00
N LEU A 14 3.88 23.75 2.07
CA LEU A 14 2.70 24.12 1.31
C LEU A 14 1.58 24.53 2.27
N THR A 15 0.90 25.61 1.97
CA THR A 15 -0.26 26.12 2.71
C THR A 15 -1.54 25.98 1.87
N GLU A 16 -2.67 25.82 2.55
CA GLU A 16 -4.00 25.74 1.90
C GLU A 16 -4.12 24.67 0.80
N VAL A 17 -3.38 23.57 0.94
CA VAL A 17 -3.38 22.49 -0.05
C VAL A 17 -4.77 21.88 -0.20
N ASP A 18 -5.18 21.66 -1.46
CA ASP A 18 -6.33 20.80 -1.76
C ASP A 18 -6.03 19.37 -1.27
N ALA A 19 -6.94 18.85 -0.45
CA ALA A 19 -6.75 17.54 0.19
C ALA A 19 -6.70 16.38 -0.81
N THR A 20 -7.24 16.55 -2.00
CA THR A 20 -7.30 15.52 -3.05
C THR A 20 -6.34 15.77 -4.22
N LYS A 21 -5.52 16.84 -4.14
CA LYS A 21 -4.48 17.06 -5.17
C LYS A 21 -3.44 15.94 -5.12
N THR A 22 -3.20 15.30 -6.28
CA THR A 22 -2.22 14.23 -6.39
C THR A 22 -0.79 14.76 -6.38
N LEU A 23 0.14 13.95 -5.89
CA LEU A 23 1.57 14.28 -6.00
C LEU A 23 2.00 14.39 -7.46
N LEU A 24 1.44 13.57 -8.36
CA LEU A 24 1.77 13.60 -9.79
C LEU A 24 1.45 14.96 -10.41
N ASP A 25 0.23 15.46 -10.20
CA ASP A 25 -0.19 16.76 -10.74
C ASP A 25 0.65 17.88 -10.18
N TRP A 26 0.92 17.86 -8.87
CA TRP A 26 1.73 18.87 -8.22
C TRP A 26 3.18 18.87 -8.74
N LEU A 27 3.78 17.69 -8.94
CA LEU A 27 5.13 17.59 -9.52
C LEU A 27 5.17 18.15 -10.94
N ARG A 28 4.23 17.74 -11.80
CA ARG A 28 4.24 18.06 -13.21
C ARG A 28 3.75 19.47 -13.54
N ILE A 29 2.67 19.89 -12.91
CA ILE A 29 1.99 21.17 -13.22
C ILE A 29 2.60 22.32 -12.43
N ASP A 30 2.72 22.17 -11.10
CA ASP A 30 3.14 23.28 -10.24
C ASP A 30 4.68 23.41 -10.19
N ASN A 31 5.40 22.29 -10.22
CA ASN A 31 6.87 22.28 -10.09
C ASN A 31 7.63 22.00 -11.38
N GLN A 32 6.94 21.73 -12.49
CA GLN A 32 7.55 21.44 -13.80
C GLN A 32 8.54 20.25 -13.79
N LEU A 33 8.43 19.35 -12.80
CA LEU A 33 9.21 18.12 -12.72
C LEU A 33 8.54 17.04 -13.58
N THR A 34 8.76 17.11 -14.88
CA THR A 34 8.08 16.30 -15.89
C THR A 34 8.70 14.93 -16.13
N GLY A 35 9.80 14.59 -15.46
CA GLY A 35 10.43 13.27 -15.53
C GLY A 35 9.49 12.18 -15.00
N THR A 36 8.75 12.42 -13.92
CA THR A 36 7.66 11.56 -13.48
C THR A 36 6.51 11.62 -14.47
N LYS A 37 6.12 10.47 -15.08
CA LYS A 37 5.18 10.43 -16.21
C LYS A 37 3.76 10.06 -15.77
N GLU A 38 2.77 10.61 -16.46
CA GLU A 38 1.37 10.20 -16.35
C GLU A 38 1.04 9.21 -17.47
N GLY A 39 0.80 7.95 -17.13
CA GLY A 39 0.34 6.93 -18.07
C GLY A 39 -1.14 6.61 -17.85
N CYS A 40 -1.44 5.80 -16.84
CA CYS A 40 -2.81 5.35 -16.55
C CYS A 40 -3.61 6.29 -15.65
N ASN A 41 -2.95 7.02 -14.76
CA ASN A 41 -3.57 7.84 -13.70
C ASN A 41 -4.50 7.06 -12.76
N GLU A 42 -4.16 5.77 -12.49
CA GLU A 42 -4.96 4.86 -11.65
C GLU A 42 -4.10 3.89 -10.81
N GLY A 43 -2.77 4.10 -10.77
CA GLY A 43 -1.87 3.30 -9.94
C GLY A 43 -1.43 1.98 -10.55
N ASP A 44 -1.65 1.72 -11.85
CA ASP A 44 -1.41 0.43 -12.49
C ASP A 44 -0.09 0.38 -13.29
N CYS A 45 0.20 1.39 -14.14
CA CYS A 45 1.28 1.31 -15.12
C CYS A 45 2.69 1.60 -14.58
N GLY A 46 2.82 2.15 -13.39
CA GLY A 46 4.11 2.47 -12.75
C GLY A 46 4.92 3.61 -13.36
N ALA A 47 4.48 4.26 -14.46
CA ALA A 47 5.22 5.37 -15.09
C ALA A 47 5.38 6.58 -14.15
N CYS A 48 4.52 6.71 -13.16
CA CYS A 48 4.52 7.76 -12.15
C CYS A 48 5.23 7.37 -10.84
N THR A 49 5.98 6.27 -10.81
CA THR A 49 6.64 5.80 -9.58
C THR A 49 7.63 6.83 -9.05
N VAL A 50 7.54 7.10 -7.76
CA VAL A 50 8.46 7.90 -6.95
C VAL A 50 8.92 7.09 -5.74
N ILE A 51 10.03 7.49 -5.11
CA ILE A 51 10.48 6.89 -3.85
C ILE A 51 9.97 7.77 -2.70
N ILE A 52 9.30 7.15 -1.74
CA ILE A 52 8.89 7.79 -0.50
C ILE A 52 9.72 7.23 0.65
N ILE A 53 10.23 8.11 1.49
CA ILE A 53 11.00 7.80 2.68
C ILE A 53 10.26 8.34 3.88
N ASP A 54 10.07 7.51 4.89
CA ASP A 54 9.45 7.89 6.15
C ASP A 54 10.46 7.93 7.32
N LYS A 55 10.00 8.35 8.50
CA LYS A 55 10.82 8.41 9.69
C LYS A 55 11.26 7.05 10.22
N GLU A 56 10.60 5.98 9.82
CA GLU A 56 10.97 4.59 10.15
C GLU A 56 12.10 4.07 9.25
N LYS A 57 12.67 4.96 8.41
CA LYS A 57 13.72 4.65 7.42
C LYS A 57 13.27 3.64 6.35
N ALA A 58 11.97 3.51 6.13
CA ALA A 58 11.44 2.67 5.06
C ALA A 58 11.54 3.38 3.71
N ILE A 59 12.09 2.70 2.72
CA ILE A 59 12.25 3.16 1.33
C ILE A 59 11.16 2.47 0.49
N LYS A 60 10.18 3.24 0.04
CA LYS A 60 8.98 2.69 -0.60
C LYS A 60 8.78 3.26 -2.00
N PRO A 61 8.83 2.46 -3.07
CA PRO A 61 8.31 2.91 -4.36
C PRO A 61 6.77 3.03 -4.26
N LEU A 62 6.21 4.17 -4.69
CA LEU A 62 4.77 4.45 -4.70
C LEU A 62 4.36 5.11 -6.02
N ASN A 63 3.08 4.93 -6.40
CA ASN A 63 2.48 5.59 -7.55
C ASN A 63 2.02 7.00 -7.16
N SER A 64 2.67 8.03 -7.71
CA SER A 64 2.34 9.43 -7.39
C SER A 64 0.97 9.89 -7.91
N CYS A 65 0.38 9.19 -8.89
CA CYS A 65 -0.94 9.52 -9.45
C CYS A 65 -2.12 9.26 -8.49
N ILE A 66 -1.95 8.37 -7.51
CA ILE A 66 -2.96 8.06 -6.49
C ILE A 66 -2.51 8.41 -5.08
N LEU A 67 -1.39 9.13 -4.93
CA LEU A 67 -0.85 9.60 -3.67
C LEU A 67 -1.21 11.08 -3.50
N PHE A 68 -2.05 11.40 -2.51
CA PHE A 68 -2.46 12.76 -2.23
C PHE A 68 -1.40 13.52 -1.43
N LEU A 69 -1.25 14.81 -1.69
CA LEU A 69 -0.26 15.67 -1.02
C LEU A 69 -0.28 15.58 0.52
N PRO A 70 -1.45 15.54 1.21
CA PRO A 70 -1.46 15.43 2.66
C PRO A 70 -0.83 14.16 3.22
N GLN A 71 -0.74 13.09 2.44
CA GLN A 71 -0.08 11.85 2.85
C GLN A 71 1.45 11.99 2.93
N LEU A 72 2.01 13.08 2.39
CA LEU A 72 3.45 13.37 2.38
C LEU A 72 3.94 14.07 3.63
N ASP A 73 3.04 14.59 4.48
CA ASP A 73 3.44 15.37 5.65
C ASP A 73 4.41 14.57 6.56
N GLY A 74 5.60 15.13 6.75
CA GLY A 74 6.70 14.52 7.50
C GLY A 74 7.46 13.40 6.78
N LYS A 75 7.40 13.32 5.43
CA LYS A 75 8.11 12.34 4.60
C LYS A 75 9.08 13.01 3.62
N ALA A 76 9.94 12.21 2.98
CA ALA A 76 10.74 12.66 1.84
C ALA A 76 10.27 11.97 0.56
N VAL A 77 10.32 12.73 -0.53
CA VAL A 77 9.99 12.30 -1.89
C VAL A 77 11.25 12.40 -2.74
N ARG A 78 11.60 11.31 -3.41
CA ARG A 78 12.62 11.32 -4.47
C ARG A 78 11.97 10.98 -5.80
N THR A 79 12.10 11.90 -6.76
CA THR A 79 11.73 11.70 -8.16
C THR A 79 12.95 11.28 -8.96
N VAL A 80 12.76 10.92 -10.22
CA VAL A 80 13.88 10.57 -11.11
C VAL A 80 14.90 11.71 -11.23
N GLU A 81 14.48 12.97 -11.17
CA GLU A 81 15.36 14.15 -11.20
C GLU A 81 16.25 14.23 -9.94
N GLY A 82 15.81 13.67 -8.83
CA GLY A 82 16.59 13.58 -7.58
C GLY A 82 17.54 12.38 -7.51
N ILE A 83 17.49 11.48 -8.48
CA ILE A 83 18.38 10.31 -8.60
C ILE A 83 19.49 10.67 -9.58
N LYS A 84 20.70 10.93 -9.07
CA LYS A 84 21.84 11.31 -9.90
C LYS A 84 22.93 10.26 -9.81
N ASN A 85 23.55 9.95 -10.96
CA ASN A 85 24.74 9.10 -11.07
C ASN A 85 24.59 7.71 -10.44
N HIS A 86 23.40 7.12 -10.48
CA HIS A 86 23.17 5.77 -10.01
C HIS A 86 23.51 4.77 -11.11
N LYS A 87 24.22 3.68 -10.77
CA LYS A 87 24.66 2.65 -11.71
C LYS A 87 23.54 2.04 -12.57
N ILE A 88 22.33 1.98 -12.02
CA ILE A 88 21.14 1.55 -12.78
C ILE A 88 20.93 2.41 -14.03
N GLN A 89 21.16 3.74 -13.96
CA GLN A 89 21.01 4.63 -15.11
C GLN A 89 22.02 4.31 -16.21
N GLU A 90 23.28 4.04 -15.84
CA GLU A 90 24.33 3.62 -16.77
C GLU A 90 23.99 2.26 -17.41
N LYS A 91 23.54 1.29 -16.61
CA LYS A 91 23.18 -0.04 -17.09
C LYS A 91 21.94 -0.05 -17.99
N MET A 92 20.97 0.83 -17.75
CA MET A 92 19.84 1.03 -18.65
C MET A 92 20.28 1.54 -20.04
N VAL A 93 21.33 2.34 -20.11
CA VAL A 93 21.93 2.77 -21.39
C VAL A 93 22.72 1.61 -22.01
N GLU A 94 23.60 0.97 -21.24
CA GLU A 94 24.48 -0.12 -21.69
C GLU A 94 23.70 -1.30 -22.30
N PHE A 95 22.62 -1.71 -21.64
CA PHE A 95 21.79 -2.85 -22.08
C PHE A 95 20.59 -2.45 -22.95
N HIS A 96 20.50 -1.20 -23.38
CA HIS A 96 19.38 -0.70 -24.19
C HIS A 96 18.02 -0.90 -23.54
N GLY A 97 17.92 -0.71 -22.23
CA GLY A 97 16.70 -0.88 -21.44
C GLY A 97 15.61 0.18 -21.70
N SER A 98 15.88 1.15 -22.58
CA SER A 98 14.96 2.21 -22.94
C SER A 98 14.87 2.35 -24.46
N GLN A 99 13.64 2.51 -25.00
CA GLN A 99 13.39 2.83 -26.42
C GLN A 99 12.64 4.16 -26.53
N CYS A 100 11.30 4.21 -26.35
CA CYS A 100 10.57 5.48 -26.40
C CYS A 100 10.82 6.37 -25.17
N GLY A 101 11.34 5.84 -24.08
CA GLY A 101 11.71 6.57 -22.86
C GLY A 101 10.55 6.85 -21.89
N PHE A 102 9.29 6.61 -22.26
CA PHE A 102 8.13 7.00 -21.44
C PHE A 102 8.08 6.27 -20.09
N CYS A 103 8.29 4.97 -20.07
CA CYS A 103 8.28 4.17 -18.83
C CYS A 103 9.60 4.24 -18.04
N THR A 104 10.67 4.70 -18.66
CA THR A 104 12.05 4.65 -18.13
C THR A 104 12.18 5.30 -16.74
N PRO A 105 11.63 6.50 -16.46
CA PRO A 105 11.72 7.10 -15.12
C PRO A 105 11.11 6.23 -14.03
N GLY A 106 9.96 5.63 -14.30
CA GLY A 106 9.28 4.73 -13.34
C GLY A 106 10.10 3.47 -13.04
N PHE A 107 10.72 2.85 -14.06
CA PHE A 107 11.62 1.72 -13.87
C PHE A 107 12.87 2.12 -13.07
N ILE A 108 13.51 3.25 -13.41
CA ILE A 108 14.69 3.74 -12.68
C ILE A 108 14.36 3.91 -11.19
N THR A 109 13.26 4.57 -10.84
CA THR A 109 12.86 4.79 -9.44
C THR A 109 12.56 3.49 -8.72
N SER A 110 11.87 2.54 -9.38
CA SER A 110 11.58 1.21 -8.80
C SER A 110 12.85 0.40 -8.57
N MET A 111 13.76 0.36 -9.54
CA MET A 111 15.03 -0.37 -9.43
C MET A 111 15.95 0.24 -8.36
N VAL A 112 16.01 1.57 -8.25
CA VAL A 112 16.79 2.26 -7.22
C VAL A 112 16.24 1.94 -5.83
N ALA A 113 14.91 1.98 -5.65
CA ALA A 113 14.28 1.58 -4.38
C ALA A 113 14.59 0.13 -4.02
N ALA A 114 14.52 -0.80 -4.99
CA ALA A 114 14.86 -2.21 -4.82
C ALA A 114 16.34 -2.39 -4.41
N SER A 115 17.25 -1.73 -5.11
CA SER A 115 18.70 -1.77 -4.82
C SER A 115 19.00 -1.27 -3.39
N ILE A 116 18.37 -0.17 -2.95
CA ILE A 116 18.55 0.36 -1.59
C ILE A 116 18.02 -0.62 -0.54
N ASN A 117 16.90 -1.29 -0.81
CA ASN A 117 16.29 -2.28 0.07
C ASN A 117 17.01 -3.64 0.05
N GLY A 118 17.88 -3.89 -0.93
CA GLY A 118 18.54 -5.18 -1.15
C GLY A 118 17.63 -6.23 -1.79
N ASP A 119 16.55 -5.82 -2.44
CA ASP A 119 15.62 -6.70 -3.15
C ASP A 119 16.27 -7.20 -4.45
N LYS A 120 16.29 -8.53 -4.65
CA LYS A 120 16.89 -9.20 -5.82
C LYS A 120 15.88 -9.92 -6.69
N ASP A 121 14.63 -10.04 -6.24
CA ASP A 121 13.53 -10.52 -7.07
C ASP A 121 13.03 -9.40 -7.98
N HIS A 122 13.77 -9.18 -9.07
CA HIS A 122 13.50 -8.08 -10.00
C HIS A 122 12.19 -8.26 -10.75
N GLU A 123 11.79 -9.48 -11.05
CA GLU A 123 10.53 -9.81 -11.73
C GLU A 123 9.34 -9.35 -10.88
N THR A 124 9.27 -9.77 -9.62
CA THR A 124 8.20 -9.32 -8.69
C THR A 124 8.28 -7.83 -8.39
N THR A 125 9.49 -7.28 -8.24
CA THR A 125 9.68 -5.86 -7.91
C THR A 125 9.22 -4.95 -9.05
N LEU A 126 9.49 -5.32 -10.29
CA LEU A 126 9.19 -4.53 -11.48
C LEU A 126 7.87 -4.88 -12.15
N ALA A 127 7.13 -5.88 -11.65
CA ALA A 127 5.81 -6.27 -12.17
C ALA A 127 4.82 -5.09 -12.27
N GLY A 128 4.99 -4.08 -11.39
CA GLY A 128 4.20 -2.85 -11.38
C GLY A 128 4.62 -1.78 -12.39
N ASN A 129 5.59 -2.05 -13.27
CA ASN A 129 6.06 -1.10 -14.27
C ASN A 129 5.83 -1.66 -15.68
N LEU A 130 5.00 -0.99 -16.49
CA LEU A 130 4.67 -1.45 -17.83
C LEU A 130 5.58 -0.82 -18.88
N CYS A 131 6.14 -1.66 -19.75
CA CYS A 131 6.87 -1.26 -20.94
C CYS A 131 6.32 -1.97 -22.18
N ARG A 132 5.98 -1.22 -23.22
CA ARG A 132 5.47 -1.79 -24.49
C ARG A 132 6.57 -2.03 -25.54
N CYS A 133 7.75 -1.45 -25.34
CA CYS A 133 8.78 -1.37 -26.38
C CYS A 133 9.82 -2.49 -26.30
N THR A 134 10.35 -2.78 -25.08
CA THR A 134 11.63 -3.51 -24.91
C THR A 134 11.49 -5.02 -24.74
N GLY A 135 10.29 -5.52 -24.41
CA GLY A 135 10.11 -6.91 -24.01
C GLY A 135 10.69 -7.24 -22.63
N TYR A 136 11.03 -6.21 -21.81
CA TYR A 136 11.49 -6.28 -20.41
C TYR A 136 12.91 -6.85 -20.19
N GLU A 137 13.39 -7.81 -20.95
CA GLU A 137 14.67 -8.48 -20.71
C GLU A 137 15.86 -7.50 -20.59
N PRO A 138 16.01 -6.44 -21.42
CA PRO A 138 17.06 -5.45 -21.23
C PRO A 138 16.96 -4.67 -19.93
N ILE A 139 15.73 -4.43 -19.43
CA ILE A 139 15.48 -3.74 -18.17
C ILE A 139 15.88 -4.63 -16.99
N ILE A 140 15.47 -5.90 -17.00
CA ILE A 140 15.82 -6.89 -15.97
C ILE A 140 17.33 -7.11 -15.93
N LYS A 141 18.01 -7.21 -17.09
CA LYS A 141 19.48 -7.25 -17.15
C LYS A 141 20.13 -6.05 -16.50
N SER A 142 19.57 -4.85 -16.73
CA SER A 142 20.08 -3.62 -16.12
C SER A 142 19.95 -3.65 -14.59
N ALA A 143 18.83 -4.14 -14.08
CA ALA A 143 18.60 -4.30 -12.64
C ALA A 143 19.59 -5.28 -12.01
N ARG A 144 19.74 -6.48 -12.60
CA ARG A 144 20.69 -7.50 -12.13
C ARG A 144 22.14 -7.01 -12.15
N ALA A 145 22.56 -6.28 -13.18
CA ALA A 145 23.91 -5.74 -13.29
C ALA A 145 24.25 -4.64 -12.26
N ALA A 146 23.25 -4.10 -11.58
CA ALA A 146 23.41 -3.07 -10.56
C ALA A 146 22.96 -3.52 -9.14
N GLU A 147 22.73 -4.82 -8.91
CA GLU A 147 22.22 -5.37 -7.63
C GLU A 147 23.07 -5.02 -6.40
N ASN A 148 24.39 -4.93 -6.59
CA ASN A 148 25.33 -4.71 -5.49
C ASN A 148 25.81 -3.25 -5.41
N GLU A 149 25.05 -2.31 -5.97
CA GLU A 149 25.38 -0.90 -5.89
C GLU A 149 25.29 -0.41 -4.42
N LYS A 150 26.22 0.46 -4.06
CA LYS A 150 26.21 1.08 -2.75
C LYS A 150 25.02 2.00 -2.60
N LYS A 151 24.47 2.05 -1.40
CA LYS A 151 23.38 3.00 -1.09
C LYS A 151 23.86 4.43 -1.38
N PRO A 152 23.09 5.22 -2.14
CA PRO A 152 23.42 6.61 -2.40
C PRO A 152 23.49 7.44 -1.11
N SER A 153 24.42 8.42 -1.04
CA SER A 153 24.59 9.28 0.15
C SER A 153 23.33 10.05 0.52
N TRP A 154 22.54 10.44 -0.47
CA TRP A 154 21.30 11.19 -0.24
C TRP A 154 20.28 10.43 0.63
N VAL A 155 20.38 9.10 0.75
CA VAL A 155 19.50 8.31 1.63
C VAL A 155 19.70 8.72 3.09
N GLU A 156 20.96 8.79 3.52
CA GLU A 156 21.28 9.20 4.90
C GLU A 156 21.03 10.69 5.12
N GLU A 157 21.33 11.51 4.12
CA GLU A 157 21.03 12.96 4.16
C GLU A 157 19.52 13.22 4.34
N ASP A 158 18.66 12.47 3.62
CA ASP A 158 17.20 12.58 3.77
C ASP A 158 16.74 12.12 5.15
N PHE A 159 17.32 11.06 5.72
CA PHE A 159 17.00 10.64 7.09
C PHE A 159 17.34 11.70 8.13
N GLN A 160 18.49 12.35 8.02
CA GLN A 160 18.91 13.42 8.91
C GLN A 160 17.94 14.61 8.81
N LYS A 161 17.67 15.08 7.59
CA LYS A 161 16.74 16.19 7.35
C LYS A 161 15.31 15.89 7.82
N LEU A 162 14.84 14.64 7.65
CA LEU A 162 13.51 14.21 8.14
C LEU A 162 13.40 14.22 9.66
N ALA A 163 14.50 13.96 10.40
CA ALA A 163 14.50 14.02 11.85
C ALA A 163 14.23 15.44 12.36
N GLU A 164 14.65 16.46 11.61
CA GLU A 164 14.50 17.88 11.95
C GLU A 164 13.17 18.46 11.44
N LEU A 165 12.52 17.79 10.49
CA LEU A 165 11.30 18.28 9.85
C LEU A 165 10.12 18.26 10.83
N ARG A 166 9.51 19.42 11.10
CA ARG A 166 8.28 19.52 11.87
C ARG A 166 7.08 19.08 11.03
N LYS A 167 6.25 18.19 11.57
CA LYS A 167 4.98 17.82 10.96
C LYS A 167 3.93 18.93 11.10
N SER A 168 2.94 18.91 10.23
CA SER A 168 1.76 19.78 10.31
C SER A 168 0.88 19.44 11.54
N GLU A 169 0.13 20.43 12.03
CA GLU A 169 -0.86 20.26 13.10
C GLU A 169 -2.31 20.28 12.58
N SER A 170 -2.51 19.90 11.33
CA SER A 170 -3.84 19.89 10.72
C SER A 170 -4.77 18.87 11.38
N LYS A 171 -6.01 19.30 11.72
CA LYS A 171 -7.09 18.42 12.23
C LYS A 171 -7.51 17.32 11.24
N LYS A 172 -7.17 17.44 9.96
CA LYS A 172 -7.41 16.37 8.96
C LYS A 172 -6.35 15.25 9.00
N LEU A 173 -5.34 15.38 9.87
CA LEU A 173 -4.28 14.42 10.12
C LEU A 173 -4.32 13.99 11.60
N PRO A 174 -5.31 13.20 12.02
CA PRO A 174 -5.38 12.72 13.40
C PRO A 174 -4.11 11.94 13.75
N LYS A 175 -3.59 12.16 14.96
CA LYS A 175 -2.38 11.52 15.46
C LYS A 175 -2.67 10.33 16.36
N SER A 176 -3.93 10.18 16.78
CA SER A 176 -4.37 9.10 17.66
C SER A 176 -5.73 8.54 17.25
N LYS A 177 -6.00 7.32 17.68
CA LYS A 177 -7.31 6.66 17.54
C LYS A 177 -8.43 7.44 18.22
N LYS A 178 -8.12 8.14 19.32
CA LYS A 178 -9.06 8.99 20.04
C LYS A 178 -9.46 10.21 19.19
N GLU A 179 -8.48 10.94 18.65
CA GLU A 179 -8.76 12.07 17.75
C GLU A 179 -9.58 11.64 16.52
N LEU A 180 -9.26 10.47 15.94
CA LEU A 180 -10.03 9.91 14.82
C LEU A 180 -11.48 9.64 15.22
N ALA A 181 -11.71 9.03 16.39
CA ALA A 181 -13.04 8.75 16.91
C ALA A 181 -13.84 10.04 17.17
N GLU A 182 -13.21 11.10 17.69
CA GLU A 182 -13.82 12.42 17.89
C GLU A 182 -14.20 13.10 16.56
N ILE A 183 -13.35 12.97 15.54
CA ILE A 183 -13.67 13.46 14.18
C ILE A 183 -14.92 12.76 13.65
N LEU A 184 -14.97 11.41 13.72
CA LEU A 184 -16.10 10.63 13.23
C LEU A 184 -17.37 10.84 14.05
N GLN A 185 -17.25 11.10 15.35
CA GLN A 185 -18.40 11.46 16.18
C GLN A 185 -19.02 12.80 15.77
N SER A 186 -18.16 13.78 15.44
CA SER A 186 -18.63 15.13 15.03
C SER A 186 -19.09 15.18 13.58
N LYS A 187 -18.49 14.33 12.71
CA LYS A 187 -18.73 14.26 11.26
C LYS A 187 -18.72 12.81 10.79
N PRO A 188 -19.81 12.06 10.99
CA PRO A 188 -19.85 10.63 10.68
C PRO A 188 -19.57 10.28 9.21
N ASN A 189 -19.92 11.18 8.29
CA ASN A 189 -19.70 11.01 6.85
C ASN A 189 -18.28 11.46 6.40
N THR A 190 -17.29 11.43 7.32
CA THR A 190 -15.90 11.73 6.97
C THR A 190 -15.31 10.56 6.18
N GLN A 191 -14.79 10.84 4.96
CA GLN A 191 -14.05 9.86 4.19
C GLN A 191 -12.69 9.60 4.83
N LEU A 192 -12.44 8.36 5.24
CA LEU A 192 -11.14 7.91 5.75
C LEU A 192 -10.22 7.55 4.59
N ILE A 193 -9.00 8.07 4.62
CA ILE A 193 -7.98 7.79 3.60
C ILE A 193 -6.73 7.22 4.28
N ALA A 194 -6.44 5.96 3.97
CA ALA A 194 -5.20 5.28 4.37
C ALA A 194 -4.19 5.30 3.20
N GLY A 195 -4.15 4.26 2.39
CA GLY A 195 -3.26 4.14 1.23
C GLY A 195 -3.74 4.82 -0.06
N ALA A 196 -4.97 5.28 -0.08
CA ALA A 196 -5.65 5.92 -1.23
C ALA A 196 -5.75 5.08 -2.52
N THR A 197 -5.47 3.78 -2.48
CA THR A 197 -5.46 2.93 -3.69
C THR A 197 -6.83 2.76 -4.36
N ASP A 198 -7.93 2.91 -3.62
CA ASP A 198 -9.29 3.00 -4.16
C ASP A 198 -9.76 4.45 -4.24
N VAL A 199 -9.64 5.21 -3.14
CA VAL A 199 -10.09 6.62 -3.08
C VAL A 199 -9.37 7.48 -4.12
N GLY A 200 -8.10 7.16 -4.44
CA GLY A 200 -7.36 7.79 -5.53
C GLY A 200 -8.09 7.69 -6.86
N LEU A 201 -8.64 6.52 -7.18
CA LEU A 201 -9.39 6.28 -8.43
C LEU A 201 -10.74 7.03 -8.42
N TRP A 202 -11.41 7.08 -7.27
CA TRP A 202 -12.65 7.87 -7.15
C TRP A 202 -12.43 9.34 -7.48
N VAL A 203 -11.25 9.88 -7.13
CA VAL A 203 -10.87 11.27 -7.47
C VAL A 203 -10.42 11.36 -8.93
N THR A 204 -9.49 10.51 -9.39
CA THR A 204 -8.83 10.68 -10.69
C THR A 204 -9.63 10.14 -11.88
N LYS A 205 -10.53 9.17 -11.66
CA LYS A 205 -11.33 8.51 -12.71
C LYS A 205 -12.83 8.81 -12.60
N GLU A 206 -13.34 8.90 -11.37
CA GLU A 206 -14.76 9.15 -11.15
C GLU A 206 -15.06 10.63 -10.83
N PHE A 207 -14.01 11.46 -10.66
CA PHE A 207 -14.08 12.90 -10.37
C PHE A 207 -14.89 13.23 -9.11
N GLN A 208 -14.89 12.30 -8.15
CA GLN A 208 -15.58 12.49 -6.87
C GLN A 208 -14.92 13.61 -6.05
N LYS A 209 -15.75 14.39 -5.36
CA LYS A 209 -15.33 15.44 -4.44
C LYS A 209 -15.77 15.10 -3.03
N PHE A 210 -14.87 15.23 -2.07
CA PHE A 210 -15.14 14.96 -0.67
C PHE A 210 -15.16 16.23 0.16
N THR A 211 -16.21 16.42 0.95
CA THR A 211 -16.36 17.57 1.84
C THR A 211 -15.55 17.38 3.13
N ASN A 212 -15.60 16.17 3.68
CA ASN A 212 -14.92 15.83 4.92
C ASN A 212 -13.95 14.65 4.67
N ILE A 213 -12.68 14.84 5.01
CA ILE A 213 -11.62 13.87 4.81
C ILE A 213 -10.77 13.79 6.08
N ALA A 214 -10.35 12.58 6.46
CA ALA A 214 -9.33 12.33 7.47
C ALA A 214 -8.28 11.36 6.92
N PHE A 215 -7.01 11.73 6.99
CA PHE A 215 -5.88 10.90 6.56
C PHE A 215 -5.34 10.11 7.75
N LEU A 216 -5.19 8.80 7.58
CA LEU A 216 -4.83 7.88 8.66
C LEU A 216 -3.31 7.66 8.81
N ASN A 217 -2.50 8.26 7.95
CA ASN A 217 -1.05 8.04 7.89
C ASN A 217 -0.24 8.54 9.10
N GLN A 218 -0.87 9.26 10.03
CA GLN A 218 -0.23 9.72 11.27
C GLN A 218 -0.85 9.13 12.54
N VAL A 219 -1.90 8.30 12.42
CA VAL A 219 -2.52 7.66 13.59
C VAL A 219 -1.53 6.67 14.19
N SER A 220 -1.17 6.87 15.46
CA SER A 220 -0.27 5.98 16.19
C SER A 220 -0.86 4.57 16.28
N ASP A 221 0.00 3.58 16.31
CA ASP A 221 -0.30 2.15 16.49
C ASP A 221 -1.12 1.49 15.36
N PHE A 222 -1.58 2.25 14.35
CA PHE A 222 -2.30 1.67 13.21
C PHE A 222 -1.42 0.77 12.33
N CYS A 223 -0.11 0.98 12.34
CA CYS A 223 0.84 0.23 11.52
C CYS A 223 1.60 -0.86 12.30
N ASN A 224 1.16 -1.20 13.52
CA ASN A 224 1.82 -2.20 14.35
C ASN A 224 1.33 -3.61 14.03
N ILE A 225 2.25 -4.58 14.12
CA ILE A 225 1.97 -6.02 14.20
C ILE A 225 2.50 -6.47 15.54
N GLU A 226 1.64 -6.98 16.41
CA GLU A 226 1.96 -7.35 17.78
C GLU A 226 1.67 -8.83 18.00
N GLU A 227 2.63 -9.52 18.60
CA GLU A 227 2.47 -10.91 18.99
C GLU A 227 1.77 -11.00 20.35
N LEU A 228 0.63 -11.67 20.38
CA LEU A 228 -0.09 -12.04 21.61
C LEU A 228 0.21 -13.50 21.94
N GLN A 229 -0.25 -13.98 23.10
CA GLN A 229 -0.04 -15.36 23.53
C GLN A 229 -0.58 -16.36 22.48
N ASP A 230 -1.83 -16.22 22.07
CA ASP A 230 -2.51 -17.18 21.20
C ASP A 230 -2.93 -16.59 19.84
N ALA A 231 -2.56 -15.35 19.54
CA ALA A 231 -2.97 -14.64 18.35
C ALA A 231 -1.93 -13.60 17.89
N TRP A 232 -2.11 -13.08 16.69
CA TRP A 232 -1.46 -11.89 16.18
C TRP A 232 -2.46 -10.73 16.13
N GLN A 233 -2.07 -9.57 16.64
CA GLN A 233 -2.82 -8.34 16.48
C GLN A 233 -2.20 -7.52 15.37
N ILE A 234 -2.99 -7.22 14.33
CA ILE A 234 -2.53 -6.49 13.16
C ILE A 234 -3.35 -5.20 13.00
N GLY A 235 -2.67 -4.07 13.11
CA GLY A 235 -3.28 -2.75 12.96
C GLY A 235 -3.85 -2.51 11.56
N ALA A 236 -4.96 -1.80 11.48
CA ALA A 236 -5.66 -1.54 10.22
C ALA A 236 -4.83 -0.76 9.19
N GLY A 237 -3.86 0.04 9.64
CA GLY A 237 -2.94 0.80 8.80
C GLY A 237 -1.71 0.02 8.33
N VAL A 238 -1.56 -1.25 8.71
CA VAL A 238 -0.46 -2.11 8.21
C VAL A 238 -0.57 -2.22 6.70
N SER A 239 0.51 -1.85 5.98
CA SER A 239 0.53 -1.98 4.52
C SER A 239 0.54 -3.45 4.11
N ILE A 240 -0.02 -3.75 2.93
CA ILE A 240 -0.03 -5.11 2.38
C ILE A 240 1.40 -5.64 2.23
N GLU A 241 2.38 -4.80 1.92
CA GLU A 241 3.79 -5.22 1.83
C GLU A 241 4.38 -5.57 3.20
N LYS A 242 4.06 -4.81 4.27
CA LYS A 242 4.47 -5.15 5.64
C LYS A 242 3.80 -6.44 6.11
N LEU A 243 2.51 -6.61 5.80
CA LEU A 243 1.76 -7.83 6.06
C LEU A 243 2.36 -9.04 5.32
N ARG A 244 2.72 -8.88 4.04
CA ARG A 244 3.36 -9.92 3.23
C ARG A 244 4.68 -10.39 3.85
N LYS A 245 5.52 -9.44 4.29
CA LYS A 245 6.80 -9.74 4.96
C LYS A 245 6.61 -10.52 6.26
N TRP A 246 5.64 -10.14 7.07
CA TRP A 246 5.26 -10.87 8.27
C TRP A 246 4.75 -12.27 7.92
N ALA A 247 3.87 -12.38 6.93
CA ALA A 247 3.26 -13.63 6.52
C ALA A 247 4.27 -14.64 5.93
N PHE A 248 5.40 -14.21 5.37
CA PHE A 248 6.45 -15.12 4.93
C PHE A 248 6.95 -16.05 6.02
N VAL A 249 6.96 -15.57 7.26
CA VAL A 249 7.39 -16.37 8.43
C VAL A 249 6.19 -17.12 9.03
N GLU A 250 5.08 -16.43 9.22
CA GLU A 250 3.97 -16.93 10.03
C GLU A 250 2.91 -17.70 9.23
N ALA A 251 2.64 -17.30 7.99
CA ALA A 251 1.60 -17.87 7.13
C ALA A 251 2.04 -17.90 5.66
N PRO A 252 2.99 -18.80 5.26
CA PRO A 252 3.63 -18.75 3.95
C PRO A 252 2.68 -18.79 2.75
N SER A 253 1.59 -19.55 2.82
CA SER A 253 0.60 -19.59 1.72
C SER A 253 -0.17 -18.27 1.56
N PHE A 254 -0.40 -17.56 2.66
CA PHE A 254 -0.96 -16.21 2.62
C PHE A 254 0.06 -15.20 2.07
N ALA A 255 1.34 -15.35 2.40
CA ALA A 255 2.39 -14.51 1.83
C ALA A 255 2.49 -14.67 0.30
N GLU A 256 2.36 -15.90 -0.21
CA GLU A 256 2.32 -16.18 -1.65
C GLU A 256 1.14 -15.48 -2.33
N LEU A 257 -0.06 -15.55 -1.73
CA LEU A 257 -1.23 -14.83 -2.19
C LEU A 257 -0.98 -13.30 -2.22
N LEU A 258 -0.41 -12.75 -1.15
CA LEU A 258 -0.11 -11.32 -1.03
C LEU A 258 1.00 -10.87 -2.00
N THR A 259 1.90 -11.74 -2.41
CA THR A 259 2.91 -11.43 -3.44
C THR A 259 2.24 -11.10 -4.78
N ARG A 260 1.12 -11.76 -5.07
CA ARG A 260 0.29 -11.53 -6.26
C ARG A 260 -0.81 -10.46 -6.06
N TYR A 261 -0.83 -9.76 -4.93
CA TYR A 261 -1.71 -8.63 -4.66
C TYR A 261 -1.14 -7.36 -5.30
N GLY A 262 -1.72 -6.93 -6.42
CA GLY A 262 -1.28 -5.74 -7.14
C GLY A 262 0.22 -5.71 -7.42
N SER A 263 0.76 -4.51 -7.51
CA SER A 263 2.20 -4.24 -7.68
C SER A 263 2.91 -3.96 -6.35
N THR A 264 4.22 -3.91 -6.35
CA THR A 264 5.02 -3.46 -5.20
C THR A 264 4.62 -2.05 -4.76
N GLN A 265 4.35 -1.14 -5.70
CA GLN A 265 3.87 0.21 -5.41
C GLN A 265 2.51 0.19 -4.73
N VAL A 266 1.58 -0.62 -5.22
CA VAL A 266 0.25 -0.79 -4.63
C VAL A 266 0.34 -1.44 -3.25
N ARG A 267 1.13 -2.51 -3.08
CA ARG A 267 1.31 -3.16 -1.78
C ARG A 267 1.92 -2.26 -0.72
N ASN A 268 2.82 -1.35 -1.11
CA ASN A 268 3.40 -0.37 -0.19
C ASN A 268 2.40 0.70 0.26
N ALA A 269 1.40 1.03 -0.57
CA ALA A 269 0.38 2.03 -0.29
C ALA A 269 -0.85 1.43 0.38
N ALA A 270 -1.44 0.37 -0.20
CA ALA A 270 -2.64 -0.29 0.29
C ALA A 270 -2.47 -0.81 1.71
N THR A 271 -3.52 -0.66 2.53
CA THR A 271 -3.52 -1.12 3.92
C THR A 271 -4.49 -2.27 4.10
N LEU A 272 -4.22 -3.13 5.09
CA LEU A 272 -5.09 -4.24 5.41
C LEU A 272 -6.50 -3.77 5.78
N GLY A 273 -6.60 -2.77 6.66
CA GLY A 273 -7.88 -2.19 7.06
C GLY A 273 -8.62 -1.55 5.90
N GLY A 274 -7.91 -0.86 5.00
CA GLY A 274 -8.50 -0.30 3.78
C GLY A 274 -9.08 -1.37 2.87
N ASN A 275 -8.36 -2.47 2.64
CA ASN A 275 -8.83 -3.59 1.82
C ASN A 275 -10.07 -4.26 2.41
N ILE A 276 -10.10 -4.51 3.73
CA ILE A 276 -11.27 -5.11 4.41
C ILE A 276 -12.45 -4.13 4.45
N ALA A 277 -12.24 -2.88 4.85
CA ALA A 277 -13.32 -1.90 4.99
C ALA A 277 -13.91 -1.44 3.64
N ASN A 278 -13.13 -1.50 2.55
CA ASN A 278 -13.65 -1.25 1.20
C ASN A 278 -14.69 -2.32 0.77
N GLY A 279 -14.58 -3.55 1.30
CA GLY A 279 -15.56 -4.63 1.09
C GLY A 279 -15.69 -5.06 -0.37
N SER A 280 -14.59 -5.02 -1.13
CA SER A 280 -14.59 -5.51 -2.51
C SER A 280 -14.80 -7.02 -2.54
N PRO A 281 -15.77 -7.56 -3.33
CA PRO A 281 -15.99 -8.99 -3.46
C PRO A 281 -14.81 -9.74 -4.10
N ILE A 282 -13.91 -9.02 -4.73
CA ILE A 282 -12.68 -9.55 -5.35
C ILE A 282 -11.42 -9.22 -4.55
N GLY A 283 -11.56 -8.75 -3.31
CA GLY A 283 -10.44 -8.47 -2.40
C GLY A 283 -9.79 -9.77 -1.93
N ASP A 284 -8.50 -9.96 -2.22
CA ASP A 284 -7.79 -11.21 -1.96
C ASP A 284 -7.56 -11.51 -0.48
N SER A 285 -7.47 -10.49 0.39
CA SER A 285 -7.18 -10.74 1.80
C SER A 285 -8.38 -11.27 2.61
N ALA A 286 -9.62 -10.91 2.22
CA ALA A 286 -10.80 -11.30 2.98
C ALA A 286 -11.02 -12.83 3.03
N PRO A 287 -10.99 -13.61 1.92
CA PRO A 287 -11.14 -15.06 1.98
C PRO A 287 -10.07 -15.74 2.84
N ALA A 288 -8.80 -15.29 2.76
CA ALA A 288 -7.72 -15.84 3.55
C ALA A 288 -7.93 -15.62 5.05
N LEU A 289 -8.30 -14.40 5.43
CA LEU A 289 -8.53 -14.02 6.82
C LEU A 289 -9.82 -14.65 7.39
N ILE A 290 -10.86 -14.86 6.58
CA ILE A 290 -12.05 -15.63 6.98
C ILE A 290 -11.66 -17.08 7.26
N ALA A 291 -10.89 -17.71 6.36
CA ALA A 291 -10.42 -19.07 6.59
C ALA A 291 -9.52 -19.18 7.83
N MET A 292 -8.79 -18.13 8.19
CA MET A 292 -8.01 -18.01 9.41
C MET A 292 -8.87 -17.68 10.64
N GLU A 293 -10.21 -17.55 10.51
CA GLU A 293 -11.14 -17.21 11.60
C GLU A 293 -10.81 -15.90 12.31
N THR A 294 -10.42 -14.91 11.53
CA THR A 294 -10.01 -13.60 12.02
C THR A 294 -11.17 -12.84 12.66
N GLU A 295 -10.89 -12.16 13.75
CA GLU A 295 -11.80 -11.20 14.38
C GLU A 295 -11.38 -9.77 14.05
N LEU A 296 -12.37 -8.89 13.89
CA LEU A 296 -12.20 -7.45 13.71
C LEU A 296 -12.51 -6.72 15.01
N ILE A 297 -11.67 -5.76 15.36
CA ILE A 297 -11.95 -4.80 16.43
C ILE A 297 -12.34 -3.47 15.79
N LEU A 298 -13.60 -3.12 15.98
CA LEU A 298 -14.20 -1.87 15.52
C LEU A 298 -14.26 -0.89 16.67
N ARG A 299 -13.85 0.35 16.42
CA ARG A 299 -13.81 1.42 17.43
C ARG A 299 -14.70 2.58 17.03
N SER A 300 -15.33 3.20 18.04
CA SER A 300 -15.98 4.50 17.96
C SER A 300 -15.63 5.34 19.20
N ALA A 301 -16.14 6.57 19.28
CA ALA A 301 -16.04 7.38 20.50
C ALA A 301 -16.72 6.76 21.72
N LYS A 302 -17.66 5.81 21.51
CA LYS A 302 -18.38 5.10 22.60
C LYS A 302 -17.65 3.85 23.11
N GLY A 303 -16.59 3.41 22.45
CA GLY A 303 -15.82 2.22 22.82
C GLY A 303 -15.50 1.32 21.63
N GLN A 304 -15.21 0.06 21.94
CA GLN A 304 -14.87 -0.98 20.98
C GLN A 304 -15.92 -2.08 20.96
N ARG A 305 -16.04 -2.77 19.83
CA ARG A 305 -16.73 -4.07 19.73
C ARG A 305 -15.92 -5.02 18.85
N THR A 306 -16.08 -6.31 19.12
CA THR A 306 -15.49 -7.40 18.35
C THR A 306 -16.53 -8.02 17.45
N ILE A 307 -16.15 -8.38 16.23
CA ILE A 307 -16.97 -9.13 15.29
C ILE A 307 -16.08 -10.12 14.51
N LYS A 308 -16.59 -11.31 14.24
CA LYS A 308 -15.90 -12.21 13.30
C LYS A 308 -15.92 -11.64 11.91
N LEU A 309 -14.80 -11.75 11.19
CA LEU A 309 -14.68 -11.20 9.83
C LEU A 309 -15.72 -11.79 8.87
N GLU A 310 -16.07 -13.07 9.00
CA GLU A 310 -17.13 -13.72 8.22
C GLU A 310 -18.51 -13.03 8.32
N ASN A 311 -18.79 -12.35 9.44
CA ASN A 311 -20.03 -11.64 9.69
C ASN A 311 -19.96 -10.14 9.36
N PHE A 312 -18.81 -9.65 8.93
CA PHE A 312 -18.59 -8.23 8.64
C PHE A 312 -19.21 -7.80 7.31
N PHE A 313 -19.19 -8.67 6.31
CA PHE A 313 -19.72 -8.40 4.97
C PHE A 313 -21.21 -8.80 4.95
N LEU A 314 -22.10 -7.82 4.80
CA LEU A 314 -23.56 -8.05 4.82
C LEU A 314 -24.14 -8.23 3.42
N ASP A 315 -23.60 -7.52 2.42
CA ASP A 315 -24.02 -7.52 1.02
C ASP A 315 -22.95 -6.85 0.17
N TYR A 316 -23.15 -6.80 -1.14
CA TYR A 316 -22.25 -6.11 -2.07
C TYR A 316 -22.00 -4.66 -1.60
N LYS A 317 -20.73 -4.33 -1.33
CA LYS A 317 -20.28 -3.03 -0.78
C LYS A 317 -21.00 -2.59 0.49
N LYS A 318 -21.55 -3.51 1.27
CA LYS A 318 -22.23 -3.22 2.54
C LYS A 318 -21.59 -4.02 3.67
N GLN A 319 -21.03 -3.30 4.64
CA GLN A 319 -20.35 -3.86 5.80
C GLN A 319 -21.12 -3.56 7.09
N ASP A 320 -20.93 -4.38 8.14
CA ASP A 320 -21.40 -4.09 9.49
C ASP A 320 -20.50 -3.06 10.18
N LEU A 321 -20.47 -1.85 9.61
CA LEU A 321 -19.89 -0.67 10.23
C LEU A 321 -21.03 0.26 10.68
N ARG A 322 -21.09 0.56 11.97
CA ARG A 322 -22.03 1.53 12.53
C ARG A 322 -21.52 2.94 12.31
N GLU A 323 -22.45 3.90 12.40
CA GLU A 323 -22.10 5.31 12.28
C GLU A 323 -21.00 5.72 13.29
N GLY A 324 -19.93 6.34 12.80
CA GLY A 324 -18.77 6.75 13.60
C GLY A 324 -17.81 5.64 13.99
N GLU A 325 -18.01 4.40 13.50
CA GLU A 325 -17.05 3.31 13.69
C GLU A 325 -15.97 3.29 12.61
N PHE A 326 -14.79 2.77 12.96
CA PHE A 326 -13.71 2.42 12.07
C PHE A 326 -13.04 1.13 12.50
N LEU A 327 -12.45 0.42 11.55
CA LEU A 327 -11.64 -0.76 11.82
C LEU A 327 -10.32 -0.34 12.47
N GLU A 328 -10.08 -0.81 13.69
CA GLU A 328 -8.87 -0.46 14.44
C GLU A 328 -7.75 -1.48 14.22
N TYR A 329 -8.03 -2.76 14.42
CA TYR A 329 -7.09 -3.85 14.18
C TYR A 329 -7.82 -5.18 13.97
N LEU A 330 -7.07 -6.17 13.52
CA LEU A 330 -7.52 -7.53 13.31
C LEU A 330 -6.80 -8.46 14.30
N ILE A 331 -7.49 -9.48 14.77
CA ILE A 331 -6.95 -10.54 15.61
C ILE A 331 -6.95 -11.85 14.82
N ILE A 332 -5.77 -12.41 14.56
CA ILE A 332 -5.60 -13.65 13.82
C ILE A 332 -5.10 -14.73 14.76
N PRO A 333 -5.89 -15.82 15.02
CA PRO A 333 -5.46 -16.93 15.88
C PRO A 333 -4.23 -17.63 15.32
N LYS A 334 -3.21 -17.91 16.16
CA LYS A 334 -1.98 -18.60 15.75
C LYS A 334 -2.24 -20.05 15.28
N THR A 335 -3.29 -20.68 15.78
CA THR A 335 -3.68 -22.06 15.42
C THR A 335 -4.08 -22.22 13.95
N ASN A 336 -4.39 -21.14 13.25
CA ASN A 336 -4.95 -21.16 11.90
C ASN A 336 -3.94 -20.72 10.81
N MET A 337 -2.66 -20.55 11.15
CA MET A 337 -1.63 -20.07 10.21
C MET A 337 -1.33 -21.03 9.05
N ALA A 338 -1.67 -22.31 9.17
CA ALA A 338 -1.47 -23.33 8.11
C ALA A 338 -2.52 -23.26 6.98
N THR A 339 -3.40 -22.25 6.98
CA THR A 339 -4.39 -22.02 5.94
C THR A 339 -3.73 -21.99 4.55
N LYS A 340 -4.34 -22.69 3.57
CA LYS A 340 -3.88 -22.72 2.17
C LYS A 340 -4.70 -21.72 1.35
N CYS A 341 -4.01 -20.90 0.57
CA CYS A 341 -4.60 -19.86 -0.26
C CYS A 341 -4.24 -20.09 -1.73
N TYR A 342 -5.22 -19.95 -2.62
CA TYR A 342 -5.04 -20.12 -4.05
C TYR A 342 -5.69 -18.96 -4.81
N LYS A 343 -4.92 -18.32 -5.70
CA LYS A 343 -5.40 -17.26 -6.59
C LYS A 343 -5.41 -17.76 -8.03
N ILE A 344 -6.58 -17.75 -8.64
CA ILE A 344 -6.76 -18.02 -10.05
C ILE A 344 -7.12 -16.71 -10.75
N SER A 345 -6.33 -16.34 -11.73
CA SER A 345 -6.48 -15.11 -12.52
C SER A 345 -6.02 -15.35 -13.95
N LYS A 346 -6.44 -14.48 -14.88
CA LYS A 346 -6.08 -14.61 -16.30
C LYS A 346 -4.60 -14.29 -16.56
N ARG A 347 -4.04 -13.34 -15.81
CA ARG A 347 -2.61 -12.99 -15.82
C ARG A 347 -2.00 -13.34 -14.47
N PHE A 348 -0.69 -13.55 -14.42
CA PHE A 348 -0.02 -13.85 -13.17
C PHE A 348 0.10 -12.61 -12.28
N ASP A 349 0.60 -11.50 -12.84
CA ASP A 349 0.84 -10.25 -12.13
C ASP A 349 -0.29 -9.25 -12.34
N GLN A 350 -0.53 -8.42 -11.32
CA GLN A 350 -1.44 -7.27 -11.33
C GLN A 350 -2.82 -7.58 -11.93
N ASP A 351 -3.37 -8.75 -11.61
CA ASP A 351 -4.69 -9.12 -12.12
C ASP A 351 -5.68 -9.41 -11.00
N ILE A 352 -6.93 -9.12 -11.29
CA ILE A 352 -8.05 -9.42 -10.40
C ILE A 352 -8.22 -10.94 -10.31
N SER A 353 -8.47 -11.46 -9.10
CA SER A 353 -8.82 -12.86 -8.92
C SER A 353 -10.16 -13.17 -9.61
N SER A 354 -10.14 -14.09 -10.55
CA SER A 354 -11.38 -14.74 -11.01
C SER A 354 -11.98 -15.57 -9.88
N VAL A 355 -11.10 -16.27 -9.15
CA VAL A 355 -11.42 -16.99 -7.90
C VAL A 355 -10.23 -16.89 -6.95
N CYS A 356 -10.50 -16.54 -5.70
CA CYS A 356 -9.56 -16.66 -4.59
C CYS A 356 -10.12 -17.66 -3.59
N GLY A 357 -9.55 -18.88 -3.52
CA GLY A 357 -10.00 -19.96 -2.61
C GLY A 357 -9.03 -20.14 -1.46
N CYS A 358 -9.54 -20.09 -0.22
CA CYS A 358 -8.74 -20.26 0.98
C CYS A 358 -9.33 -21.36 1.88
N PHE A 359 -8.45 -22.23 2.41
CA PHE A 359 -8.83 -23.49 3.05
C PHE A 359 -8.07 -23.65 4.35
N ASN A 360 -8.77 -23.75 5.47
CA ASN A 360 -8.23 -24.16 6.75
C ASN A 360 -8.82 -25.52 7.12
N ILE A 361 -8.04 -26.56 6.94
CA ILE A 361 -8.46 -27.95 7.12
C ILE A 361 -7.58 -28.58 8.20
N ILE A 362 -8.22 -29.09 9.25
CA ILE A 362 -7.56 -29.85 10.33
C ILE A 362 -8.03 -31.29 10.25
N LEU A 363 -7.07 -32.21 10.09
CA LEU A 363 -7.29 -33.65 10.13
C LEU A 363 -6.82 -34.19 11.48
N ASP A 364 -7.55 -35.18 12.02
CA ASP A 364 -7.21 -35.94 13.21
C ASP A 364 -7.39 -37.43 12.89
N ASP A 365 -6.31 -38.19 12.95
CA ASP A 365 -6.26 -39.59 12.51
C ASP A 365 -6.85 -39.87 11.12
N GLY A 366 -6.61 -38.94 10.16
CA GLY A 366 -7.12 -39.02 8.78
C GLY A 366 -8.58 -38.62 8.62
N LEU A 367 -9.26 -38.28 9.69
CA LEU A 367 -10.64 -37.77 9.66
C LEU A 367 -10.67 -36.24 9.69
N LEU A 368 -11.64 -35.65 8.99
CA LEU A 368 -11.84 -34.22 8.99
C LEU A 368 -12.37 -33.77 10.35
N LYS A 369 -11.53 -33.08 11.13
CA LYS A 369 -11.88 -32.49 12.42
C LYS A 369 -12.46 -31.10 12.30
N LYS A 370 -11.91 -30.30 11.39
CA LYS A 370 -12.32 -28.92 11.11
C LYS A 370 -12.11 -28.58 9.66
N CYS A 371 -13.08 -27.83 9.09
CA CYS A 371 -12.96 -27.29 7.74
C CYS A 371 -13.59 -25.89 7.70
N VAL A 372 -12.77 -24.88 7.40
CA VAL A 372 -13.24 -23.53 7.11
C VAL A 372 -12.78 -23.18 5.70
N ILE A 373 -13.70 -22.85 4.84
CA ILE A 373 -13.45 -22.58 3.42
C ILE A 373 -14.09 -21.24 3.09
N ALA A 374 -13.32 -20.36 2.41
CA ALA A 374 -13.83 -19.08 1.94
C ALA A 374 -13.39 -18.83 0.48
N PHE A 375 -14.29 -18.26 -0.30
CA PHE A 375 -14.04 -17.91 -1.69
C PHE A 375 -14.31 -16.43 -1.95
N GLY A 376 -13.37 -15.75 -2.61
CA GLY A 376 -13.56 -14.44 -3.20
C GLY A 376 -13.79 -14.52 -4.71
N GLY A 377 -14.52 -13.55 -5.27
CA GLY A 377 -14.80 -13.45 -6.71
C GLY A 377 -16.00 -14.26 -7.19
N MET A 378 -16.68 -15.01 -6.32
CA MET A 378 -17.78 -15.90 -6.70
C MET A 378 -19.17 -15.37 -6.35
N ALA A 379 -19.25 -14.42 -5.43
CA ALA A 379 -20.50 -13.79 -4.97
C ALA A 379 -20.27 -12.32 -4.63
N GLY A 380 -21.30 -11.62 -4.17
CA GLY A 380 -21.21 -10.22 -3.72
C GLY A 380 -20.40 -10.03 -2.42
N ILE A 381 -20.22 -11.11 -1.68
CA ILE A 381 -19.39 -11.19 -0.45
C ILE A 381 -18.52 -12.45 -0.49
N PRO A 382 -17.42 -12.49 0.26
CA PRO A 382 -16.58 -13.68 0.40
C PRO A 382 -17.31 -14.85 1.06
#